data_777feebdbd7eb12c528215ec0444c16f
#
_entry.id   777feebdbd7eb12c528215ec0444c16f
#
_cell.length_a   1.000
_cell.length_b   1.000
_cell.length_c   1.000
_cell.angle_alpha   90.00
_cell.angle_beta   90.00
_cell.angle_gamma   90.00
#
_symmetry.space_group_name_H-M   'P 1'
#
loop_
_entity.id
_entity.type
_entity.pdbx_description
1 polymer ?
#
loop_
_entity_poly.entity_id
_entity_poly.type
_entity_poly.pdbx_seq_one_letter_code
_entity_poly.pdbx_strand_id
1 'polypeptide(L)'
;MNGSERVKLSKVVEKMQLENMTPQIDISGTWLHIPEVNRPALQLTGFYNQFDNDRLQIIGNVEYSYLKSLSETERYERYMQLLSSNIPCLVFCRGLEPEPKILELAVKCQIPIFKSQEATSSFMAEGIGWGKGKPA
;
A
#
# COMPACT_ATOMS: atom_id res chain seq x y z
N MET A 1 19.16 -17.30 1.09
CA MET A 1 18.83 -17.06 1.15
C MET A 1 18.04 -16.62 1.30
N ASN A 2 18.14 -16.47 1.28
CA ASN A 2 17.53 -16.05 1.40
C ASN A 2 16.69 -15.27 1.47
N GLY A 3 16.01 -15.85 1.76
CA GLY A 3 15.01 -14.95 2.12
C GLY A 3 15.32 -13.53 1.95
N SER A 4 16.33 -13.28 1.41
CA SER A 4 16.73 -11.91 1.27
C SER A 4 16.25 -11.31 -0.03
N GLU A 5 15.29 -11.94 -0.66
CA GLU A 5 14.74 -11.37 -1.85
C GLU A 5 14.12 -10.04 -1.55
N ARG A 6 14.43 -9.05 -2.31
CA ARG A 6 13.83 -7.73 -2.14
C ARG A 6 13.90 -6.98 -3.45
N VAL A 7 13.10 -5.93 -3.55
CA VAL A 7 13.05 -5.11 -4.75
C VAL A 7 12.83 -3.67 -4.33
N LYS A 8 13.37 -2.76 -5.09
CA LYS A 8 13.17 -1.34 -4.79
C LYS A 8 11.73 -0.94 -5.07
N LEU A 9 11.16 -0.15 -4.19
CA LEU A 9 9.81 0.35 -4.40
C LEU A 9 9.70 1.11 -5.73
N SER A 10 10.72 1.86 -6.09
CA SER A 10 10.70 2.60 -7.34
C SER A 10 10.55 1.68 -8.56
N LYS A 11 11.10 0.48 -8.48
CA LYS A 11 10.95 -0.48 -9.57
C LYS A 11 9.53 -0.99 -9.68
N VAL A 12 8.88 -1.21 -8.53
CA VAL A 12 7.50 -1.65 -8.52
C VAL A 12 6.60 -0.56 -9.08
N VAL A 13 6.86 0.68 -8.68
CA VAL A 13 6.10 1.83 -9.18
C VAL A 13 6.17 1.88 -10.70
N GLU A 14 7.36 1.68 -11.25
CA GLU A 14 7.55 1.72 -12.68
C GLU A 14 6.86 0.53 -13.35
N LYS A 15 7.09 -0.66 -12.83
CA LYS A 15 6.54 -1.86 -13.46
C LYS A 15 5.03 -1.90 -13.44
N MET A 16 4.43 -1.48 -12.34
CA MET A 16 2.98 -1.52 -12.20
C MET A 16 2.33 -0.23 -12.67
N GLN A 17 3.14 0.73 -13.13
CA GLN A 17 2.64 2.01 -13.62
C GLN A 17 1.78 2.72 -12.59
N LEU A 18 2.29 2.80 -11.38
CA LEU A 18 1.58 3.45 -10.29
C LEU A 18 1.74 4.96 -10.36
N GLU A 19 0.67 5.66 -10.03
CA GLU A 19 0.70 7.11 -9.99
C GLU A 19 1.14 7.54 -8.58
N ASN A 20 2.19 8.32 -8.49
CA ASN A 20 2.72 8.75 -7.19
C ASN A 20 1.91 9.93 -6.67
N MET A 21 1.17 9.70 -5.60
CA MET A 21 0.32 10.73 -5.01
C MET A 21 1.04 11.56 -3.96
N THR A 22 2.24 11.15 -3.57
CA THR A 22 3.05 11.85 -2.58
C THR A 22 4.46 12.06 -3.10
N PRO A 23 4.61 12.82 -4.20
CA PRO A 23 5.92 12.96 -4.83
C PRO A 23 6.98 13.64 -3.95
N GLN A 24 6.56 14.33 -2.91
CA GLN A 24 7.50 14.96 -1.99
C GLN A 24 8.21 13.95 -1.09
N ILE A 25 7.75 12.70 -1.05
CA ILE A 25 8.42 11.66 -0.27
C ILE A 25 9.41 10.96 -1.17
N ASP A 26 10.67 10.90 -0.74
CA ASP A 26 11.72 10.24 -1.52
C ASP A 26 11.62 8.73 -1.30
N ILE A 27 11.37 7.98 -2.35
CA ILE A 27 11.23 6.53 -2.26
C ILE A 27 12.46 5.79 -2.76
N SER A 28 13.53 6.52 -3.12
CA SER A 28 14.68 5.88 -3.73
C SER A 28 15.37 4.88 -2.82
N GLY A 29 15.24 5.06 -1.51
CA GLY A 29 15.86 4.15 -0.56
C GLY A 29 14.92 3.12 0.02
N THR A 30 13.71 3.00 -0.50
CA THR A 30 12.73 2.09 0.07
C THR A 30 12.78 0.75 -0.65
N TRP A 31 12.90 -0.31 0.12
CA TRP A 31 12.94 -1.67 -0.40
C TRP A 31 11.76 -2.46 0.12
N LEU A 32 11.22 -3.32 -0.74
CA LEU A 32 10.18 -4.27 -0.35
C LEU A 32 10.85 -5.63 -0.22
N HIS A 33 10.66 -6.26 0.92
CA HIS A 33 11.33 -7.53 1.21
C HIS A 33 10.48 -8.75 0.94
N ILE A 34 9.17 -8.56 0.86
CA ILE A 34 8.26 -9.67 0.65
C ILE A 34 7.51 -9.44 -0.64
N PRO A 35 7.58 -10.40 -1.57
CA PRO A 35 6.98 -10.18 -2.90
C PRO A 35 5.46 -10.36 -2.92
N GLU A 36 4.81 -10.24 -1.78
CA GLU A 36 3.37 -10.37 -1.70
C GLU A 36 2.77 -9.07 -1.23
N VAL A 37 1.52 -8.88 -1.57
CA VAL A 37 0.79 -7.69 -1.13
C VAL A 37 -0.13 -8.07 0.01
N ASN A 38 -0.55 -7.08 0.79
CA ASN A 38 -1.49 -7.29 1.87
C ASN A 38 -2.69 -6.36 1.68
N ARG A 39 -3.87 -6.87 1.95
CA ARG A 39 -5.09 -6.06 1.99
C ARG A 39 -5.41 -5.86 3.46
N PRO A 40 -5.34 -4.64 3.98
CA PRO A 40 -5.44 -4.40 5.42
C PRO A 40 -6.88 -4.34 5.96
N ALA A 41 -7.78 -5.15 5.42
CA ALA A 41 -9.18 -5.10 5.84
C ALA A 41 -9.33 -5.33 7.34
N LEU A 42 -8.65 -6.35 7.88
CA LEU A 42 -8.73 -6.62 9.31
C LEU A 42 -8.09 -5.50 10.13
N GLN A 43 -6.96 -4.98 9.65
CA GLN A 43 -6.27 -3.93 10.37
C GLN A 43 -7.13 -2.69 10.45
N LEU A 44 -7.89 -2.41 9.42
CA LEU A 44 -8.76 -1.23 9.42
C LEU A 44 -9.88 -1.34 10.45
N THR A 45 -10.18 -2.54 10.92
CA THR A 45 -11.15 -2.72 12.01
C THR A 45 -10.47 -2.66 13.37
N GLY A 46 -9.17 -2.47 13.40
CA GLY A 46 -8.43 -2.36 14.66
C GLY A 46 -7.68 -3.61 15.06
N PHE A 47 -7.77 -4.67 14.26
CA PHE A 47 -7.13 -5.93 14.61
C PHE A 47 -5.73 -5.98 13.99
N TYR A 48 -4.70 -5.82 14.80
CA TYR A 48 -3.32 -5.80 14.33
C TYR A 48 -2.49 -7.00 14.71
N ASN A 49 -3.11 -8.02 15.32
CA ASN A 49 -2.42 -9.26 15.58
C ASN A 49 -2.00 -9.86 14.25
N GLN A 50 -0.76 -10.28 14.13
CA GLN A 50 -0.26 -10.94 12.94
C GLN A 50 -0.36 -10.08 11.68
N PHE A 51 -0.13 -8.79 11.83
CA PHE A 51 -0.15 -7.88 10.71
C PHE A 51 1.17 -7.97 9.94
N ASP A 52 1.07 -8.22 8.63
CA ASP A 52 2.24 -8.28 7.76
C ASP A 52 2.58 -6.88 7.27
N ASN A 53 3.17 -6.09 8.15
CA ASN A 53 3.37 -4.68 7.84
C ASN A 53 4.53 -4.40 6.87
N ASP A 54 5.37 -5.40 6.59
CA ASP A 54 6.46 -5.18 5.65
C ASP A 54 6.06 -5.48 4.21
N ARG A 55 4.80 -5.82 3.97
CA ARG A 55 4.31 -6.03 2.62
C ARG A 55 3.73 -4.75 2.06
N LEU A 56 3.72 -4.65 0.74
CA LEU A 56 3.01 -3.57 0.08
C LEU A 56 1.53 -3.67 0.43
N GLN A 57 0.93 -2.58 0.88
CA GLN A 57 -0.46 -2.58 1.31
C GLN A 57 -1.35 -2.02 0.21
N ILE A 58 -2.47 -2.68 -0.08
CA ILE A 58 -3.39 -2.19 -1.11
C ILE A 58 -4.79 -1.97 -0.56
N ILE A 59 -5.42 -0.90 -1.02
CA ILE A 59 -6.79 -0.56 -0.68
C ILE A 59 -7.64 -0.80 -1.92
N GLY A 60 -8.53 -1.75 -1.82
CA GLY A 60 -9.48 -2.03 -2.90
C GLY A 60 -10.86 -1.58 -2.52
N ASN A 61 -11.87 -2.04 -3.29
CA ASN A 61 -13.25 -1.63 -3.05
C ASN A 61 -13.75 -1.95 -1.65
N VAL A 62 -13.40 -3.12 -1.14
CA VAL A 62 -13.88 -3.53 0.18
C VAL A 62 -13.37 -2.59 1.25
N GLU A 63 -12.07 -2.36 1.25
CA GLU A 63 -11.46 -1.48 2.25
C GLU A 63 -11.97 -0.05 2.11
N TYR A 64 -12.05 0.42 0.88
CA TYR A 64 -12.46 1.79 0.62
C TYR A 64 -13.92 2.01 1.06
N SER A 65 -14.80 1.06 0.72
CA SER A 65 -16.21 1.16 1.12
C SER A 65 -16.38 1.13 2.62
N TYR A 66 -15.61 0.27 3.28
CA TYR A 66 -15.66 0.21 4.73
C TYR A 66 -15.28 1.55 5.35
N LEU A 67 -14.17 2.12 4.87
CA LEU A 67 -13.70 3.40 5.39
C LEU A 67 -14.72 4.51 5.14
N LYS A 68 -15.34 4.50 3.97
CA LYS A 68 -16.35 5.51 3.67
C LYS A 68 -17.59 5.37 4.55
N SER A 69 -17.86 4.19 5.07
CA SER A 69 -19.02 3.99 5.92
C SER A 69 -18.80 4.53 7.34
N LEU A 70 -17.57 4.84 7.68
CA LEU A 70 -17.26 5.38 9.02
C LEU A 70 -17.46 6.88 9.05
N SER A 71 -17.63 7.43 10.26
CA SER A 71 -17.63 8.88 10.40
C SER A 71 -16.24 9.38 9.98
N GLU A 72 -16.17 10.67 9.69
CA GLU A 72 -14.91 11.27 9.26
C GLU A 72 -13.84 11.07 10.33
N THR A 73 -14.20 11.30 11.58
CA THR A 73 -13.24 11.14 12.68
C THR A 73 -12.72 9.71 12.77
N GLU A 74 -13.62 8.74 12.71
CA GLU A 74 -13.21 7.34 12.78
C GLU A 74 -12.38 6.93 11.58
N ARG A 75 -12.78 7.41 10.41
CA ARG A 75 -12.05 7.07 9.19
C ARG A 75 -10.61 7.54 9.27
N TYR A 76 -10.41 8.79 9.73
CA TYR A 76 -9.05 9.31 9.82
C TYR A 76 -8.25 8.60 10.90
N GLU A 77 -8.90 8.18 11.99
CA GLU A 77 -8.20 7.41 13.01
C GLU A 77 -7.72 6.07 12.46
N ARG A 78 -8.55 5.41 11.67
CA ARG A 78 -8.17 4.12 11.08
C ARG A 78 -7.00 4.28 10.12
N TYR A 79 -7.06 5.32 9.30
CA TYR A 79 -5.94 5.60 8.40
C TYR A 79 -4.67 5.92 9.18
N MET A 80 -4.77 6.73 10.24
CA MET A 80 -3.59 7.08 11.02
C MET A 80 -2.97 5.84 11.66
N GLN A 81 -3.80 4.95 12.16
CA GLN A 81 -3.29 3.73 12.76
C GLN A 81 -2.51 2.91 11.73
N LEU A 82 -3.07 2.79 10.53
CA LEU A 82 -2.39 2.06 9.47
C LEU A 82 -1.09 2.76 9.04
N LEU A 83 -1.16 4.07 8.86
CA LEU A 83 0.01 4.84 8.43
C LEU A 83 1.11 4.87 9.48
N SER A 84 0.76 4.58 10.74
CA SER A 84 1.74 4.56 11.83
C SER A 84 2.29 3.16 12.07
N SER A 85 1.97 2.20 11.22
CA SER A 85 2.34 0.80 11.44
C SER A 85 3.58 0.36 10.69
N ASN A 86 4.40 1.31 10.24
CA ASN A 86 5.66 1.02 9.54
C ASN A 86 5.47 0.25 8.24
N ILE A 87 4.40 0.54 7.53
CA ILE A 87 4.19 -0.07 6.22
C ILE A 87 5.08 0.63 5.20
N PRO A 88 5.50 -0.06 4.13
CA PRO A 88 6.37 0.56 3.14
C PRO A 88 5.65 1.54 2.22
N CYS A 89 4.38 1.27 1.94
CA CYS A 89 3.59 2.16 1.08
C CYS A 89 2.14 1.70 1.10
N LEU A 90 1.28 2.51 0.51
CA LEU A 90 -0.14 2.21 0.42
C LEU A 90 -0.60 2.51 -1.00
N VAL A 91 -1.25 1.56 -1.66
CA VAL A 91 -1.69 1.70 -3.04
C VAL A 91 -3.21 1.62 -3.11
N PHE A 92 -3.82 2.63 -3.70
CA PHE A 92 -5.27 2.64 -3.93
C PHE A 92 -5.53 2.10 -5.33
N CYS A 93 -6.25 0.99 -5.40
CA CYS A 93 -6.50 0.31 -6.68
C CYS A 93 -7.80 0.77 -7.33
N ARG A 94 -8.01 0.35 -8.57
CA ARG A 94 -9.23 0.63 -9.34
C ARG A 94 -9.50 2.12 -9.51
N GLY A 95 -8.45 2.92 -9.51
CA GLY A 95 -8.63 4.36 -9.65
C GLY A 95 -9.28 5.04 -8.47
N LEU A 96 -9.39 4.33 -7.33
CA LEU A 96 -9.95 4.92 -6.12
C LEU A 96 -9.10 6.10 -5.69
N GLU A 97 -9.78 7.17 -5.27
CA GLU A 97 -9.08 8.41 -4.96
C GLU A 97 -8.82 8.57 -3.47
N PRO A 98 -7.57 8.69 -3.04
CA PRO A 98 -7.31 8.99 -1.63
C PRO A 98 -7.74 10.43 -1.33
N GLU A 99 -8.34 10.62 -0.16
CA GLU A 99 -8.79 11.96 0.23
C GLU A 99 -7.58 12.86 0.49
N PRO A 100 -7.69 14.15 0.20
CA PRO A 100 -6.57 15.06 0.42
C PRO A 100 -6.03 15.02 1.85
N LYS A 101 -6.91 14.88 2.82
CA LYS A 101 -6.50 14.82 4.22
C LYS A 101 -5.61 13.58 4.46
N ILE A 102 -5.94 12.47 3.79
CA ILE A 102 -5.16 11.26 3.94
C ILE A 102 -3.76 11.45 3.35
N LEU A 103 -3.68 12.17 2.24
CA LEU A 103 -2.37 12.47 1.66
C LEU A 103 -1.53 13.30 2.61
N GLU A 104 -2.15 14.26 3.30
CA GLU A 104 -1.44 15.07 4.28
C GLU A 104 -0.91 14.21 5.42
N LEU A 105 -1.76 13.32 5.92
CA LEU A 105 -1.36 12.43 7.01
C LEU A 105 -0.23 11.51 6.57
N ALA A 106 -0.30 11.00 5.34
CA ALA A 106 0.72 10.11 4.81
C ALA A 106 2.06 10.82 4.73
N VAL A 107 2.06 12.06 4.28
CA VAL A 107 3.29 12.83 4.21
C VAL A 107 3.87 13.04 5.60
N LYS A 108 3.02 13.31 6.57
CA LYS A 108 3.48 13.47 7.95
C LYS A 108 4.14 12.20 8.46
N CYS A 109 3.58 11.05 8.11
CA CYS A 109 4.11 9.77 8.55
C CYS A 109 5.21 9.25 7.62
N GLN A 110 5.49 9.96 6.54
CA GLN A 110 6.48 9.56 5.54
C GLN A 110 6.15 8.22 4.91
N ILE A 111 4.87 7.98 4.65
CA ILE A 111 4.40 6.75 4.00
C ILE A 111 3.93 7.11 2.59
N PRO A 112 4.60 6.62 1.54
CA PRO A 112 4.19 6.96 0.17
C PRO A 112 2.83 6.38 -0.19
N ILE A 113 2.05 7.15 -0.93
CA ILE A 113 0.75 6.74 -1.41
C ILE A 113 0.78 6.71 -2.93
N PHE A 114 0.24 5.65 -3.50
CA PHE A 114 0.16 5.50 -4.96
C PHE A 114 -1.26 5.15 -5.37
N LYS A 115 -1.55 5.37 -6.63
CA LYS A 115 -2.82 4.98 -7.22
C LYS A 115 -2.55 4.03 -8.37
N SER A 116 -3.44 3.08 -8.58
CA SER A 116 -3.38 2.18 -9.71
C SER A 116 -4.77 2.08 -10.33
N GLN A 117 -4.82 1.98 -11.65
CA GLN A 117 -6.08 1.75 -12.34
C GLN A 117 -6.45 0.27 -12.31
N GLU A 118 -5.48 -0.59 -11.98
CA GLU A 118 -5.72 -2.02 -11.97
C GLU A 118 -6.55 -2.47 -10.80
N ALA A 119 -7.24 -3.59 -10.96
CA ALA A 119 -7.99 -4.19 -9.86
C ALA A 119 -7.02 -4.83 -8.87
N THR A 120 -7.49 -5.00 -7.62
CA THR A 120 -6.67 -5.67 -6.62
C THR A 120 -6.30 -7.08 -7.07
N SER A 121 -7.19 -7.74 -7.80
CA SER A 121 -6.92 -9.10 -8.25
C SER A 121 -5.71 -9.16 -9.18
N SER A 122 -5.44 -8.11 -9.94
CA SER A 122 -4.27 -8.09 -10.80
C SER A 122 -2.99 -8.09 -9.98
N PHE A 123 -2.98 -7.33 -8.89
CA PHE A 123 -1.83 -7.31 -8.01
C PHE A 123 -1.63 -8.66 -7.34
N MET A 124 -2.73 -9.25 -6.86
CA MET A 124 -2.64 -10.52 -6.17
C MET A 124 -2.19 -11.63 -7.11
N ALA A 125 -2.72 -11.64 -8.32
CA ALA A 125 -2.40 -12.68 -9.27
C ALA A 125 -0.95 -12.62 -9.73
N GLU A 126 -0.44 -11.40 -9.93
CA GLU A 126 0.91 -11.26 -10.42
C GLU A 126 1.94 -11.28 -9.33
N GLY A 127 1.49 -11.14 -8.09
CA GLY A 127 2.42 -11.13 -6.99
C GLY A 127 3.49 -10.10 -7.21
N ILE A 128 3.15 -9.02 -7.88
CA ILE A 128 4.04 -7.95 -8.26
C ILE A 128 5.14 -8.43 -9.20
N GLY A 129 5.37 -9.71 -9.28
CA GLY A 129 6.17 -10.29 -10.34
C GLY A 129 7.66 -10.17 -10.24
N TRP A 130 8.19 -9.77 -9.12
CA TRP A 130 9.63 -9.74 -9.04
C TRP A 130 10.09 -10.95 -8.28
N GLY A 131 11.27 -11.21 -8.13
CA GLY A 131 11.77 -12.27 -7.31
C GLY A 131 11.41 -13.67 -7.72
N LYS A 132 10.49 -13.84 -8.65
CA LYS A 132 10.19 -15.13 -9.11
C LYS A 132 10.93 -15.41 -10.33
N GLY A 133 11.97 -14.75 -10.53
CA GLY A 133 12.75 -15.01 -11.64
C GLY A 133 11.98 -14.97 -12.89
N LYS A 134 11.04 -14.16 -13.01
CA LYS A 134 10.29 -14.15 -14.08
C LYS A 134 11.03 -14.05 -15.22
N PRO A 135 10.94 -14.91 -16.02
CA PRO A 135 11.62 -14.81 -17.23
C PRO A 135 11.03 -13.67 -17.80
N ALA A 136 11.55 -13.09 -18.28
CA ALA A 136 10.94 -12.04 -18.77
C ALA A 136 10.24 -12.07 -19.85
#